data_1c48b50d990a2ac8bc082eed90e467bd
#
_entry.id   1c48b50d990a2ac8bc082eed90e467bd
#
_cell.length_a   1.000
_cell.length_b   1.000
_cell.length_c   1.000
_cell.angle_alpha   90.00
_cell.angle_beta   90.00
_cell.angle_gamma   90.00
#
_symmetry.space_group_name_H-M   'P 1'
#
loop_
_entity.id
_entity.type
_entity.pdbx_description
1 polymer ?
#
loop_
_entity_poly.entity_id
_entity_poly.type
_entity_poly.pdbx_seq_one_letter_code
_entity_poly.pdbx_strand_id
1 'polypeptide(L)'
;RSSHRNEVMKITPNLIDNLEYADIVRGSREDFEVVYKKDNPDTVYKAEIAFYCKDFIYTNGAENIVLRGKNDFKKEYPVVQTHTVSTIGAGDNFNAGFIFGLIKNHITRQMISNGLTEAQWDDLMHYATKFSANCCEDIYNYISKDFGAQMNLTLNK
;
A
#
# COMPACT_ATOMS: atom_id res chain seq x y z
N ARG A 1 0.23 -17.80 -21.06
CA ARG A 1 -0.89 -16.87 -20.79
C ARG A 1 -2.15 -17.56 -20.27
N SER A 2 -2.47 -18.81 -20.68
CA SER A 2 -3.65 -19.54 -20.20
C SER A 2 -3.51 -20.08 -18.77
N SER A 3 -2.31 -20.52 -18.36
CA SER A 3 -2.03 -21.03 -17.02
C SER A 3 -2.21 -19.95 -15.94
N HIS A 4 -1.67 -18.76 -16.19
CA HIS A 4 -1.79 -17.62 -15.28
C HIS A 4 -3.26 -17.19 -15.07
N ARG A 5 -4.05 -17.18 -16.14
CA ARG A 5 -5.48 -16.86 -16.05
C ARG A 5 -6.26 -17.88 -15.21
N ASN A 6 -5.91 -19.17 -15.32
CA ASN A 6 -6.53 -20.23 -14.52
C ASN A 6 -6.14 -20.15 -13.03
N GLU A 7 -4.92 -19.72 -12.73
CA GLU A 7 -4.46 -19.49 -11.35
C GLU A 7 -5.21 -18.32 -10.71
N VAL A 8 -5.37 -17.20 -11.40
CA VAL A 8 -6.13 -16.03 -10.90
C VAL A 8 -7.58 -16.40 -10.62
N MET A 9 -8.23 -17.18 -11.47
CA MET A 9 -9.60 -17.64 -11.25
C MET A 9 -9.74 -18.58 -10.05
N LYS A 10 -8.68 -19.31 -9.68
CA LYS A 10 -8.66 -20.16 -8.48
C LYS A 10 -8.43 -19.37 -7.18
N ILE A 11 -7.76 -18.24 -7.26
CA ILE A 11 -7.42 -17.39 -6.12
C ILE A 11 -8.58 -16.46 -5.73
N THR A 12 -9.45 -16.11 -6.68
CA THR A 12 -10.54 -15.14 -6.46
C THR A 12 -11.47 -15.47 -5.26
N PRO A 13 -11.93 -16.72 -5.05
CA PRO A 13 -12.75 -17.04 -3.87
C PRO A 13 -12.01 -16.79 -2.55
N ASN A 14 -10.77 -17.24 -2.45
CA ASN A 14 -9.94 -17.02 -1.24
C ASN A 14 -9.63 -15.53 -1.03
N LEU A 15 -9.54 -14.76 -2.10
CA LEU A 15 -9.33 -13.32 -2.03
C LEU A 15 -10.53 -12.60 -1.40
N ILE A 16 -11.75 -12.97 -1.78
CA ILE A 16 -12.98 -12.43 -1.18
C ILE A 16 -13.04 -12.77 0.31
N ASP A 17 -12.78 -14.03 0.67
CA ASP A 17 -12.72 -14.44 2.07
C ASP A 17 -11.69 -13.61 2.86
N ASN A 18 -10.52 -13.33 2.27
CA ASN A 18 -9.51 -12.48 2.91
C ASN A 18 -9.96 -11.02 3.06
N LEU A 19 -10.72 -10.47 2.09
CA LEU A 19 -11.23 -9.10 2.18
C LEU A 19 -12.16 -8.88 3.38
N GLU A 20 -12.92 -9.91 3.78
CA GLU A 20 -13.81 -9.83 4.95
C GLU A 20 -13.04 -9.62 6.26
N TYR A 21 -11.79 -10.07 6.31
CA TYR A 21 -10.92 -9.95 7.49
C TYR A 21 -9.87 -8.83 7.38
N ALA A 22 -9.81 -8.16 6.23
CA ALA A 22 -8.83 -7.12 6.00
C ALA A 22 -9.19 -5.82 6.73
N ASP A 23 -8.24 -5.30 7.50
CA ASP A 23 -8.37 -3.97 8.10
C ASP A 23 -8.02 -2.86 7.09
N ILE A 24 -7.05 -3.13 6.19
CA ILE A 24 -6.63 -2.23 5.10
C ILE A 24 -6.31 -3.09 3.87
N VAL A 25 -6.77 -2.66 2.70
CA VAL A 25 -6.44 -3.30 1.42
C VAL A 25 -5.49 -2.41 0.63
N ARG A 26 -4.37 -2.97 0.19
CA ARG A 26 -3.42 -2.29 -0.70
C ARG A 26 -3.15 -3.13 -1.94
N GLY A 27 -3.12 -2.50 -3.08
CA GLY A 27 -2.67 -3.10 -4.34
C GLY A 27 -2.20 -2.06 -5.34
N SER A 28 -1.49 -2.54 -6.35
CA SER A 28 -1.11 -1.75 -7.51
C SER A 28 -2.22 -1.76 -8.57
N ARG A 29 -2.15 -0.82 -9.52
CA ARG A 29 -2.98 -0.85 -10.72
C ARG A 29 -2.95 -2.21 -11.40
N GLU A 30 -1.76 -2.78 -11.57
CA GLU A 30 -1.56 -4.07 -12.24
C GLU A 30 -2.25 -5.21 -11.48
N ASP A 31 -2.18 -5.22 -10.14
CA ASP A 31 -2.85 -6.22 -9.31
C ASP A 31 -4.37 -6.19 -9.55
N PHE A 32 -4.97 -5.00 -9.51
CA PHE A 32 -6.42 -4.85 -9.69
C PHE A 32 -6.86 -5.12 -11.13
N GLU A 33 -6.05 -4.75 -12.12
CA GLU A 33 -6.31 -5.07 -13.52
C GLU A 33 -6.28 -6.59 -13.75
N VAL A 34 -5.33 -7.30 -13.16
CA VAL A 34 -5.24 -8.76 -13.25
C VAL A 34 -6.43 -9.44 -12.57
N VAL A 35 -6.76 -9.04 -11.36
CA VAL A 35 -7.77 -9.71 -10.52
C VAL A 35 -9.19 -9.33 -10.96
N TYR A 36 -9.48 -8.03 -11.07
CA TYR A 36 -10.84 -7.52 -11.28
C TYR A 36 -11.11 -7.00 -12.69
N LYS A 37 -10.10 -6.96 -13.56
CA LYS A 37 -10.19 -6.35 -14.90
C LYS A 37 -10.59 -4.88 -14.85
N LYS A 38 -10.15 -4.18 -13.82
CA LYS A 38 -10.40 -2.76 -13.54
C LYS A 38 -9.11 -2.10 -13.13
N ASP A 39 -8.85 -0.92 -13.66
CA ASP A 39 -7.62 -0.14 -13.45
C ASP A 39 -7.88 1.25 -12.86
N ASN A 40 -9.14 1.67 -12.77
CA ASN A 40 -9.49 2.93 -12.15
C ASN A 40 -9.73 2.75 -10.64
N PRO A 41 -9.03 3.51 -9.77
CA PRO A 41 -9.08 3.32 -8.31
C PRO A 41 -10.49 3.48 -7.72
N ASP A 42 -11.29 4.43 -8.20
CA ASP A 42 -12.63 4.64 -7.67
C ASP A 42 -13.59 3.52 -8.10
N THR A 43 -13.42 3.00 -9.31
CA THR A 43 -14.21 1.87 -9.81
C THR A 43 -13.85 0.59 -9.05
N VAL A 44 -12.54 0.32 -8.83
CA VAL A 44 -12.08 -0.81 -8.03
C VAL A 44 -12.63 -0.71 -6.61
N TYR A 45 -12.44 0.44 -5.97
CA TYR A 45 -12.90 0.65 -4.59
C TYR A 45 -14.40 0.41 -4.44
N LYS A 46 -15.22 1.10 -5.24
CA LYS A 46 -16.68 1.05 -5.11
C LYS A 46 -17.28 -0.31 -5.46
N ALA A 47 -16.73 -0.98 -6.50
CA ALA A 47 -17.32 -2.21 -7.01
C ALA A 47 -16.80 -3.46 -6.27
N GLU A 48 -15.53 -3.46 -5.79
CA GLU A 48 -14.87 -4.69 -5.35
C GLU A 48 -14.47 -4.66 -3.87
N ILE A 49 -14.10 -3.49 -3.32
CA ILE A 49 -13.46 -3.40 -2.01
C ILE A 49 -14.37 -2.81 -0.93
N ALA A 50 -15.04 -1.70 -1.20
CA ALA A 50 -15.72 -0.89 -0.19
C ALA A 50 -16.82 -1.61 0.62
N PHE A 51 -17.36 -2.70 0.10
CA PHE A 51 -18.33 -3.53 0.82
C PHE A 51 -17.64 -4.26 1.99
N TYR A 52 -16.43 -4.75 1.79
CA TYR A 52 -15.68 -5.55 2.74
C TYR A 52 -14.75 -4.70 3.61
N CYS A 53 -13.95 -3.84 2.99
CA CYS A 53 -12.94 -3.03 3.65
C CYS A 53 -13.08 -1.56 3.26
N LYS A 54 -13.04 -0.65 4.24
CA LYS A 54 -13.19 0.79 4.00
C LYS A 54 -11.87 1.48 3.72
N ASP A 55 -10.76 0.95 4.23
CA ASP A 55 -9.44 1.54 4.07
C ASP A 55 -8.72 0.89 2.89
N PHE A 56 -8.49 1.69 1.85
CA PHE A 56 -7.99 1.23 0.56
C PHE A 56 -6.88 2.13 0.04
N ILE A 57 -5.76 1.51 -0.35
CA ILE A 57 -4.59 2.17 -0.91
C ILE A 57 -4.32 1.61 -2.31
N TYR A 58 -4.35 2.49 -3.29
CA TYR A 58 -4.07 2.17 -4.68
C TYR A 58 -2.78 2.84 -5.13
N THR A 59 -1.85 2.09 -5.69
CA THR A 59 -0.58 2.59 -6.21
C THR A 59 -0.49 2.39 -7.72
N ASN A 60 0.16 3.33 -8.43
CA ASN A 60 0.35 3.25 -9.87
C ASN A 60 1.73 3.79 -10.29
N GLY A 61 2.78 3.02 -10.00
CA GLY A 61 4.14 3.39 -10.37
C GLY A 61 4.55 4.76 -9.82
N ALA A 62 4.86 5.71 -10.71
CA ALA A 62 5.28 7.06 -10.37
C ALA A 62 4.13 8.07 -10.20
N GLU A 63 2.88 7.61 -10.36
CA GLU A 63 1.70 8.46 -10.19
C GLU A 63 1.30 8.58 -8.71
N ASN A 64 0.39 9.53 -8.42
CA ASN A 64 -0.12 9.71 -7.08
C ASN A 64 -0.76 8.43 -6.52
N ILE A 65 -0.53 8.20 -5.25
CA ILE A 65 -1.17 7.13 -4.49
C ILE A 65 -2.56 7.60 -4.11
N VAL A 66 -3.57 6.79 -4.40
CA VAL A 66 -4.96 7.09 -4.06
C VAL A 66 -5.34 6.38 -2.76
N LEU A 67 -5.77 7.14 -1.77
CA LEU A 67 -6.29 6.64 -0.51
C LEU A 67 -7.81 6.87 -0.43
N ARG A 68 -8.53 5.83 -0.02
CA ARG A 68 -9.93 5.88 0.38
C ARG A 68 -10.02 5.28 1.78
N GLY A 69 -10.76 5.92 2.66
CA GLY A 69 -10.83 5.49 4.05
C GLY A 69 -12.22 5.63 4.66
N LYS A 70 -12.34 5.26 5.92
CA LYS A 70 -13.56 5.41 6.72
C LYS A 70 -14.01 6.87 6.77
N ASN A 71 -15.30 7.09 7.02
CA ASN A 71 -15.91 8.42 7.11
C ASN A 71 -15.75 9.24 5.82
N ASP A 72 -15.80 8.57 4.66
CA ASP A 72 -15.62 9.16 3.33
C ASP A 72 -14.29 9.88 3.13
N PHE A 73 -13.28 9.52 3.92
CA PHE A 73 -11.94 10.08 3.78
C PHE A 73 -11.35 9.75 2.41
N LYS A 74 -10.86 10.77 1.72
CA LYS A 74 -10.25 10.67 0.39
C LYS A 74 -9.06 11.59 0.34
N LYS A 75 -7.90 11.04 -0.02
CA LYS A 75 -6.68 11.84 -0.24
C LYS A 75 -5.82 11.19 -1.31
N GLU A 76 -5.05 12.02 -1.99
CA GLU A 76 -4.00 11.57 -2.89
C GLU A 76 -2.65 12.03 -2.34
N TYR A 77 -1.67 11.15 -2.45
CA TYR A 77 -0.31 11.40 -1.99
C TYR A 77 0.65 11.34 -3.16
N PRO A 78 1.53 12.31 -3.31
CA PRO A 78 2.58 12.23 -4.31
C PRO A 78 3.58 11.13 -3.92
N VAL A 79 4.14 10.45 -4.91
CA VAL A 79 5.29 9.59 -4.68
C VAL A 79 6.55 10.41 -4.50
N VAL A 80 7.47 9.93 -3.67
CA VAL A 80 8.79 10.53 -3.51
C VAL A 80 9.56 10.37 -4.82
N GLN A 81 9.96 11.49 -5.41
CA GLN A 81 10.79 11.48 -6.61
C GLN A 81 12.21 11.08 -6.26
N THR A 82 12.76 10.12 -6.99
CA THR A 82 14.12 9.62 -6.79
C THR A 82 14.74 9.23 -8.11
N HIS A 83 16.06 9.01 -8.11
CA HIS A 83 16.76 8.44 -9.27
C HIS A 83 16.48 6.93 -9.33
N THR A 84 15.45 6.58 -10.07
CA THR A 84 14.99 5.18 -10.17
C THR A 84 15.95 4.36 -11.01
N VAL A 85 16.57 3.35 -10.40
CA VAL A 85 17.40 2.32 -11.04
C VAL A 85 16.57 1.07 -11.32
N SER A 86 15.73 0.66 -10.35
CA SER A 86 14.86 -0.51 -10.48
C SER A 86 13.58 -0.29 -9.70
N THR A 87 12.45 -0.81 -10.18
CA THR A 87 11.16 -0.79 -9.47
C THR A 87 10.85 -2.13 -8.79
N ILE A 88 11.77 -3.12 -8.90
CA ILE A 88 11.59 -4.43 -8.28
C ILE A 88 11.63 -4.27 -6.75
N GLY A 89 10.61 -4.79 -6.09
CA GLY A 89 10.48 -4.70 -4.63
C GLY A 89 9.90 -3.38 -4.11
N ALA A 90 9.61 -2.39 -4.98
CA ALA A 90 9.01 -1.11 -4.57
C ALA A 90 7.72 -1.31 -3.76
N GLY A 91 6.84 -2.21 -4.21
CA GLY A 91 5.59 -2.54 -3.52
C GLY A 91 5.79 -3.19 -2.16
N ASP A 92 6.76 -4.11 -2.04
CA ASP A 92 7.08 -4.78 -0.77
C ASP A 92 7.69 -3.80 0.22
N ASN A 93 8.58 -2.93 -0.24
CA ASN A 93 9.17 -1.88 0.61
C ASN A 93 8.16 -0.78 0.96
N PHE A 94 7.19 -0.48 0.10
CA PHE A 94 6.04 0.34 0.47
C PHE A 94 5.29 -0.26 1.67
N ASN A 95 4.98 -1.56 1.62
CA ASN A 95 4.32 -2.25 2.72
C ASN A 95 5.20 -2.24 4.00
N ALA A 96 6.50 -2.47 3.86
CA ALA A 96 7.44 -2.41 4.98
C ALA A 96 7.46 -1.01 5.64
N GLY A 97 7.52 0.05 4.84
CA GLY A 97 7.45 1.43 5.33
C GLY A 97 6.11 1.77 5.98
N PHE A 98 5.02 1.26 5.43
CA PHE A 98 3.69 1.41 6.03
C PHE A 98 3.63 0.76 7.43
N ILE A 99 4.11 -0.49 7.54
CA ILE A 99 4.18 -1.21 8.83
C ILE A 99 5.12 -0.50 9.81
N PHE A 100 6.26 0.01 9.33
CA PHE A 100 7.15 0.83 10.14
C PHE A 100 6.42 2.05 10.73
N GLY A 101 5.64 2.75 9.91
CA GLY A 101 4.82 3.88 10.35
C GLY A 101 3.78 3.48 11.41
N LEU A 102 3.11 2.33 11.26
CA LEU A 102 2.17 1.80 12.26
C LEU A 102 2.88 1.59 13.63
N ILE A 103 4.05 0.95 13.61
CA ILE A 103 4.82 0.67 14.82
C ILE A 103 5.30 1.96 15.47
N LYS A 104 5.91 2.85 14.69
CA LYS A 104 6.45 4.11 15.18
C LYS A 104 5.40 5.00 15.84
N ASN A 105 4.23 5.07 15.26
CA ASN A 105 3.13 5.91 15.76
C ASN A 105 2.20 5.16 16.72
N HIS A 106 2.58 3.95 17.14
CA HIS A 106 1.79 3.12 18.06
C HIS A 106 0.33 2.93 17.60
N ILE A 107 0.12 2.85 16.28
CA ILE A 107 -1.22 2.68 15.71
C ILE A 107 -1.68 1.24 15.93
N THR A 108 -2.75 1.11 16.70
CA THR A 108 -3.35 -0.17 17.03
C THR A 108 -4.45 -0.56 16.05
N ARG A 109 -4.81 -1.84 16.00
CA ARG A 109 -5.95 -2.32 15.23
C ARG A 109 -7.26 -1.62 15.62
N GLN A 110 -7.43 -1.28 16.91
CA GLN A 110 -8.60 -0.53 17.37
C GLN A 110 -8.65 0.88 16.78
N MET A 111 -7.51 1.56 16.63
CA MET A 111 -7.44 2.88 15.99
C MET A 111 -7.81 2.78 14.50
N ILE A 112 -7.29 1.78 13.80
CA ILE A 112 -7.67 1.52 12.40
C ILE A 112 -9.17 1.23 12.30
N SER A 113 -9.72 0.43 13.18
CA SER A 113 -11.15 0.11 13.21
C SER A 113 -12.04 1.34 13.44
N ASN A 114 -11.59 2.28 14.26
CA ASN A 114 -12.30 3.54 14.54
C ASN A 114 -12.15 4.57 13.39
N GLY A 115 -11.19 4.37 12.51
CA GLY A 115 -10.80 5.31 11.45
C GLY A 115 -9.62 6.18 11.87
N LEU A 116 -8.57 6.17 11.06
CA LEU A 116 -7.37 6.98 11.28
C LEU A 116 -7.64 8.45 10.95
N THR A 117 -6.98 9.34 11.67
CA THR A 117 -6.96 10.76 11.36
C THR A 117 -6.14 11.05 10.12
N GLU A 118 -6.35 12.22 9.51
CA GLU A 118 -5.54 12.66 8.36
C GLU A 118 -4.05 12.69 8.70
N ALA A 119 -3.66 13.22 9.86
CA ALA A 119 -2.26 13.26 10.29
C ALA A 119 -1.64 11.86 10.43
N GLN A 120 -2.39 10.88 10.92
CA GLN A 120 -1.94 9.49 10.99
C GLN A 120 -1.75 8.89 9.59
N TRP A 121 -2.67 9.13 8.67
CA TRP A 121 -2.53 8.72 7.28
C TRP A 121 -1.32 9.39 6.59
N ASP A 122 -1.11 10.68 6.83
CA ASP A 122 0.04 11.42 6.29
C ASP A 122 1.37 10.80 6.73
N ASP A 123 1.49 10.47 8.00
CA ASP A 123 2.69 9.81 8.55
C ASP A 123 2.89 8.41 7.95
N LEU A 124 1.84 7.60 7.85
CA LEU A 124 1.94 6.27 7.25
C LEU A 124 2.38 6.33 5.79
N MET A 125 1.78 7.23 4.99
CA MET A 125 2.14 7.40 3.59
C MET A 125 3.55 7.97 3.43
N HIS A 126 3.99 8.84 4.32
CA HIS A 126 5.35 9.36 4.35
C HIS A 126 6.39 8.24 4.47
N TYR A 127 6.22 7.33 5.43
CA TYR A 127 7.15 6.20 5.58
C TYR A 127 7.02 5.20 4.43
N ALA A 128 5.82 4.86 4.02
CA ALA A 128 5.58 3.95 2.92
C ALA A 128 6.27 4.41 1.61
N THR A 129 6.10 5.68 1.25
CA THR A 129 6.71 6.25 0.04
C THR A 129 8.22 6.39 0.15
N LYS A 130 8.76 6.75 1.32
CA LYS A 130 10.22 6.83 1.55
C LYS A 130 10.91 5.47 1.41
N PHE A 131 10.35 4.42 2.00
CA PHE A 131 10.91 3.08 1.88
C PHE A 131 10.88 2.58 0.45
N SER A 132 9.75 2.79 -0.24
CA SER A 132 9.62 2.45 -1.65
C SER A 132 10.62 3.20 -2.53
N ALA A 133 10.77 4.51 -2.33
CA ALA A 133 11.71 5.34 -3.09
C ALA A 133 13.16 4.89 -2.86
N ASN A 134 13.58 4.67 -1.61
CA ASN A 134 14.94 4.22 -1.31
C ASN A 134 15.25 2.85 -1.92
N CYS A 135 14.29 1.91 -1.92
CA CYS A 135 14.43 0.64 -2.63
C CYS A 135 14.67 0.84 -4.13
N CYS A 136 14.02 1.83 -4.76
CA CYS A 136 14.14 2.09 -6.19
C CYS A 136 15.49 2.70 -6.62
N GLU A 137 16.30 3.18 -5.69
CA GLU A 137 17.61 3.80 -5.96
C GLU A 137 18.73 2.79 -6.30
N ASP A 138 18.46 1.49 -6.14
CA ASP A 138 19.44 0.43 -6.40
C ASP A 138 18.78 -0.71 -7.22
N ILE A 139 19.62 -1.64 -7.67
CA ILE A 139 19.19 -2.89 -8.33
C ILE A 139 18.63 -3.93 -7.34
N TYR A 140 18.91 -3.74 -6.05
CA TYR A 140 18.42 -4.63 -5.00
C TYR A 140 16.96 -4.33 -4.65
N ASN A 141 16.23 -5.35 -4.21
CA ASN A 141 14.82 -5.25 -3.86
C ASN A 141 14.58 -4.95 -2.37
N TYR A 142 15.49 -4.24 -1.72
CA TYR A 142 15.43 -3.84 -0.32
C TYR A 142 16.02 -2.45 -0.11
N ILE A 143 15.68 -1.83 1.02
CA ILE A 143 16.24 -0.52 1.42
C ILE A 143 17.74 -0.60 1.70
N SER A 144 18.46 0.49 1.49
CA SER A 144 19.87 0.57 1.80
C SER A 144 20.14 0.42 3.32
N LYS A 145 21.32 -0.09 3.68
CA LYS A 145 21.73 -0.26 5.10
C LYS A 145 21.73 1.08 5.84
N ASP A 146 22.21 2.14 5.19
CA ASP A 146 22.28 3.48 5.78
C ASP A 146 20.88 4.05 6.04
N PHE A 147 19.96 3.90 5.08
CA PHE A 147 18.57 4.28 5.27
C PHE A 147 17.91 3.48 6.40
N GLY A 148 18.12 2.16 6.45
CA GLY A 148 17.61 1.32 7.52
C GLY A 148 18.15 1.73 8.90
N ALA A 149 19.43 2.08 9.01
CA ALA A 149 20.02 2.58 10.25
C ALA A 149 19.40 3.93 10.68
N GLN A 150 19.21 4.87 9.75
CA GLN A 150 18.52 6.14 10.02
C GLN A 150 17.10 5.93 10.53
N MET A 151 16.34 5.05 9.87
CA MET A 151 14.95 4.75 10.29
C MET A 151 14.92 4.13 11.68
N ASN A 152 15.84 3.21 12.00
CA ASN A 152 15.92 2.60 13.32
C ASN A 152 16.17 3.62 14.44
N LEU A 153 16.99 4.65 14.21
CA LEU A 153 17.19 5.74 15.16
C LEU A 153 15.91 6.55 15.43
N THR A 154 14.95 6.54 14.52
CA THR A 154 13.68 7.26 14.70
C THR A 154 12.65 6.47 15.51
N LEU A 155 12.80 5.14 15.64
CA LEU A 155 11.92 4.31 16.47
C LEU A 155 12.15 4.53 17.97
N ASN A 156 13.36 4.95 18.35
CA ASN A 156 13.76 5.10 19.76
C ASN A 156 13.60 6.54 20.29
N LYS A 157 12.95 7.39 19.54
CA LYS A 157 12.63 8.76 19.92
C LYS A 157 11.14 8.94 20.17
#